data_63d7baec3be7548e7f7a23fd82d88945
#
_entry.id   63d7baec3be7548e7f7a23fd82d88945
#
_cell.length_a   1.000
_cell.length_b   1.000
_cell.length_c   1.000
_cell.angle_alpha   90.00
_cell.angle_beta   90.00
_cell.angle_gamma   90.00
#
_symmetry.space_group_name_H-M   'P 1'
#
loop_
_entity.id
_entity.type
_entity.pdbx_description
1 polymer ?
#
loop_
_entity_poly.entity_id
_entity_poly.type
_entity_poly.pdbx_seq_one_letter_code
_entity_poly.pdbx_strand_id
1 'polypeptide(L)'
;PKCQSLARAQWIEDRQSELLEVPYYHFVFTVPAEIAAIAYQNKREVYGILFRATAETLRTIAADPKHLGAEIGFFAVLHSWGQNLLFHPHLH
;
A
#
# COMPACT_ATOMS: atom_id res chain seq x y z
N PRO A 1 -6.20 -6.58 19.22
CA PRO A 1 -7.19 -5.60 19.50
C PRO A 1 -8.30 -5.73 18.53
N LYS A 2 -9.39 -5.61 19.07
CA LYS A 2 -10.58 -5.94 18.39
C LYS A 2 -10.89 -4.94 17.33
N CYS A 3 -11.26 -3.82 17.73
CA CYS A 3 -11.67 -2.80 16.80
C CYS A 3 -10.76 -1.58 16.96
N GLN A 4 -10.12 -1.20 15.90
CA GLN A 4 -9.30 0.01 15.86
C GLN A 4 -10.03 1.14 15.17
N SER A 5 -11.37 1.15 15.27
CA SER A 5 -12.18 2.06 14.49
C SER A 5 -11.86 3.53 14.78
N LEU A 6 -11.58 3.88 16.04
CA LEU A 6 -11.25 5.25 16.38
C LEU A 6 -9.89 5.66 15.81
N ALA A 7 -8.88 4.81 15.98
CA ALA A 7 -7.56 5.07 15.42
C ALA A 7 -7.60 5.11 13.89
N ARG A 8 -8.38 4.23 13.29
CA ARG A 8 -8.57 4.18 11.84
C ARG A 8 -9.25 5.46 11.35
N ALA A 9 -10.30 5.90 12.05
CA ALA A 9 -11.02 7.11 11.68
C ALA A 9 -10.10 8.33 11.77
N GLN A 10 -9.28 8.41 12.82
CA GLN A 10 -8.32 9.49 12.97
C GLN A 10 -7.28 9.48 11.85
N TRP A 11 -6.77 8.30 11.51
CA TRP A 11 -5.80 8.18 10.42
C TRP A 11 -6.39 8.65 9.09
N ILE A 12 -7.63 8.23 8.80
CA ILE A 12 -8.32 8.65 7.57
C ILE A 12 -8.51 10.16 7.55
N GLU A 13 -8.94 10.75 8.65
CA GLU A 13 -9.14 12.18 8.76
C GLU A 13 -7.84 12.93 8.53
N ASP A 14 -6.74 12.46 9.13
CA ASP A 14 -5.43 13.05 8.95
C ASP A 14 -4.98 13.00 7.49
N ARG A 15 -5.20 11.85 6.83
CA ARG A 15 -4.85 11.74 5.41
C ARG A 15 -5.70 12.63 4.53
N GLN A 16 -6.98 12.76 4.84
CA GLN A 16 -7.86 13.65 4.09
C GLN A 16 -7.45 15.12 4.23
N SER A 17 -6.99 15.52 5.41
CA SER A 17 -6.54 16.89 5.63
C SER A 17 -5.25 17.24 4.88
N GLU A 18 -4.48 16.22 4.49
CA GLU A 18 -3.23 16.38 3.74
C GLU A 18 -3.44 16.41 2.24
N LEU A 19 -4.65 16.15 1.76
CA LEU A 19 -4.91 16.07 0.32
C LEU A 19 -4.76 17.42 -0.35
N LEU A 20 -4.11 17.41 -1.51
CA LEU A 20 -3.97 18.56 -2.37
C LEU A 20 -5.03 18.54 -3.47
N GLU A 21 -5.31 19.68 -4.06
CA GLU A 21 -6.25 19.77 -5.18
C GLU A 21 -5.58 19.36 -6.49
N VAL A 22 -5.20 18.08 -6.57
CA VAL A 22 -4.55 17.49 -7.74
C VAL A 22 -5.19 16.13 -8.00
N PRO A 23 -5.02 15.56 -9.20
CA PRO A 23 -5.53 14.22 -9.47
C PRO A 23 -4.90 13.18 -8.56
N TYR A 24 -5.72 12.24 -8.12
CA TYR A 24 -5.28 11.10 -7.31
C TYR A 24 -5.57 9.81 -8.05
N TYR A 25 -4.67 8.84 -7.92
CA TYR A 25 -4.79 7.55 -8.58
C TYR A 25 -4.67 6.45 -7.53
N HIS A 26 -5.44 5.40 -7.73
CA HIS A 26 -5.46 4.25 -6.85
C HIS A 26 -4.79 3.08 -7.55
N PHE A 27 -3.73 2.55 -6.94
CA PHE A 27 -3.01 1.38 -7.44
C PHE A 27 -3.09 0.27 -6.41
N VAL A 28 -3.13 -0.96 -6.90
CA VAL A 28 -3.11 -2.14 -6.04
C VAL A 28 -1.90 -2.99 -6.41
N PHE A 29 -1.08 -3.31 -5.42
CA PHE A 29 0.08 -4.19 -5.58
C PHE A 29 -0.19 -5.49 -4.85
N THR A 30 -0.05 -6.59 -5.54
CA THR A 30 -0.30 -7.92 -4.96
C THR A 30 0.97 -8.76 -5.00
N VAL A 31 0.90 -9.93 -4.37
CA VAL A 31 1.97 -10.91 -4.41
C VAL A 31 1.42 -12.22 -4.96
N PRO A 32 2.27 -13.06 -5.60
CA PRO A 32 1.84 -14.39 -6.00
C PRO A 32 1.44 -15.24 -4.80
N ALA A 33 0.60 -16.24 -5.03
CA ALA A 33 0.12 -17.11 -3.97
C ALA A 33 1.25 -17.77 -3.18
N GLU A 34 2.34 -18.12 -3.84
CA GLU A 34 3.51 -18.73 -3.21
C GLU A 34 4.13 -17.80 -2.19
N ILE A 35 4.20 -16.49 -2.52
CA ILE A 35 4.73 -15.49 -1.62
C ILE A 35 3.75 -15.21 -0.48
N ALA A 36 2.45 -15.26 -0.74
CA ALA A 36 1.44 -15.11 0.31
C ALA A 36 1.60 -16.19 1.39
N ALA A 37 1.89 -17.43 0.97
CA ALA A 37 2.12 -18.52 1.92
C ALA A 37 3.34 -18.26 2.80
N ILE A 38 4.43 -17.75 2.22
CA ILE A 38 5.63 -17.36 2.96
C ILE A 38 5.33 -16.20 3.89
N ALA A 39 4.56 -15.23 3.41
CA ALA A 39 4.21 -14.04 4.18
C ALA A 39 3.44 -14.38 5.45
N TYR A 40 2.60 -15.40 5.41
CA TYR A 40 1.83 -15.80 6.57
C TYR A 40 2.74 -16.17 7.75
N GLN A 41 3.88 -16.79 7.47
CA GLN A 41 4.85 -17.20 8.49
C GLN A 41 5.90 -16.12 8.78
N ASN A 42 6.02 -15.11 7.92
CA ASN A 42 7.08 -14.10 8.01
C ASN A 42 6.53 -12.71 7.70
N LYS A 43 5.45 -12.34 8.37
CA LYS A 43 4.70 -11.11 8.07
C LYS A 43 5.57 -9.86 8.07
N ARG A 44 6.35 -9.69 9.13
CA ARG A 44 7.17 -8.48 9.28
C ARG A 44 8.13 -8.29 8.10
N GLU A 45 8.84 -9.35 7.75
CA GLU A 45 9.84 -9.31 6.69
C GLU A 45 9.20 -9.09 5.32
N VAL A 46 8.16 -9.87 5.01
CA VAL A 46 7.53 -9.81 3.69
C VAL A 46 6.75 -8.52 3.52
N TYR A 47 6.04 -8.05 4.54
CA TYR A 47 5.34 -6.78 4.46
C TYR A 47 6.32 -5.63 4.27
N GLY A 48 7.46 -5.66 4.97
CA GLY A 48 8.51 -4.67 4.78
C GLY A 48 9.04 -4.63 3.36
N ILE A 49 9.28 -5.79 2.77
CA ILE A 49 9.72 -5.89 1.38
C ILE A 49 8.64 -5.33 0.44
N LEU A 50 7.39 -5.70 0.67
CA LEU A 50 6.28 -5.24 -0.17
C LEU A 50 6.15 -3.71 -0.15
N PHE A 51 6.23 -3.09 1.02
CA PHE A 51 6.20 -1.64 1.12
C PHE A 51 7.38 -0.97 0.42
N ARG A 52 8.58 -1.50 0.62
CA ARG A 52 9.79 -0.94 -0.01
C ARG A 52 9.75 -1.09 -1.53
N ALA A 53 9.39 -2.26 -2.02
CA ALA A 53 9.31 -2.51 -3.46
C ALA A 53 8.28 -1.61 -4.13
N THR A 54 7.13 -1.44 -3.50
CA THR A 54 6.07 -0.55 -3.99
C THR A 54 6.57 0.90 -4.05
N ALA A 55 7.19 1.37 -2.97
CA ALA A 55 7.70 2.74 -2.91
C ALA A 55 8.76 2.99 -3.99
N GLU A 56 9.70 2.09 -4.14
CA GLU A 56 10.75 2.21 -5.16
C GLU A 56 10.17 2.22 -6.56
N THR A 57 9.22 1.32 -6.83
CA THR A 57 8.58 1.22 -8.14
C THR A 57 7.88 2.52 -8.50
N LEU A 58 7.06 3.03 -7.60
CA LEU A 58 6.31 4.26 -7.83
C LEU A 58 7.22 5.46 -8.04
N ARG A 59 8.24 5.60 -7.20
CA ARG A 59 9.18 6.73 -7.31
C ARG A 59 10.00 6.66 -8.60
N THR A 60 10.48 5.49 -8.95
CA THR A 60 11.32 5.30 -10.13
C THR A 60 10.53 5.57 -11.41
N ILE A 61 9.32 5.02 -11.51
CA ILE A 61 8.50 5.21 -12.70
C ILE A 61 8.02 6.66 -12.81
N ALA A 62 7.61 7.26 -11.70
CA ALA A 62 7.12 8.63 -11.72
C ALA A 62 8.23 9.62 -12.07
N ALA A 63 9.46 9.37 -11.66
CA ALA A 63 10.58 10.25 -11.97
C ALA A 63 11.02 10.19 -13.43
N ASP A 64 10.70 9.11 -14.14
CA ASP A 64 11.09 8.95 -15.54
C ASP A 64 10.34 9.96 -16.41
N PRO A 65 11.06 10.81 -17.18
CA PRO A 65 10.42 11.80 -18.06
C PRO A 65 9.51 11.18 -19.13
N LYS A 66 9.73 9.90 -19.47
CA LYS A 66 8.84 9.19 -20.40
C LYS A 66 7.46 8.92 -19.81
N HIS A 67 7.34 9.01 -18.49
CA HIS A 67 6.07 8.81 -17.79
C HIS A 67 5.60 10.12 -17.22
N LEU A 68 5.90 10.39 -15.95
CA LEU A 68 5.42 11.60 -15.28
C LEU A 68 6.51 12.66 -15.15
N GLY A 69 7.76 12.25 -14.99
CA GLY A 69 8.88 13.18 -14.83
C GLY A 69 8.75 14.04 -13.57
N ALA A 70 8.19 13.52 -12.51
CA ALA A 70 7.89 14.28 -11.31
C ALA A 70 8.21 13.50 -10.04
N GLU A 71 8.45 14.24 -8.97
CA GLU A 71 8.53 13.69 -7.64
C GLU A 71 7.12 13.60 -7.07
N ILE A 72 6.72 12.40 -6.65
CA ILE A 72 5.35 12.16 -6.18
C ILE A 72 5.31 11.94 -4.67
N GLY A 73 4.14 12.22 -4.10
CA GLY A 73 3.79 11.77 -2.77
C GLY A 73 2.71 10.71 -2.85
N PHE A 74 2.70 9.80 -1.90
CA PHE A 74 1.67 8.78 -1.82
C PHE A 74 1.58 8.24 -0.40
N PHE A 75 0.51 7.51 -0.12
CA PHE A 75 0.40 6.70 1.08
C PHE A 75 -0.12 5.32 0.69
N ALA A 76 0.18 4.33 1.51
CA ALA A 76 -0.17 2.96 1.21
C ALA A 76 -0.83 2.31 2.42
N VAL A 77 -1.82 1.47 2.14
CA VAL A 77 -2.58 0.75 3.16
C VAL A 77 -2.49 -0.74 2.87
N LEU A 78 -2.04 -1.51 3.86
CA LEU A 78 -1.94 -2.95 3.73
C LEU A 78 -3.28 -3.60 4.04
N HIS A 79 -3.71 -4.46 3.12
CA HIS A 79 -4.81 -5.38 3.34
C HIS A 79 -4.26 -6.81 3.37
N SER A 80 -4.66 -7.60 4.36
CA SER A 80 -4.11 -8.95 4.54
C SER A 80 -5.02 -10.04 4.00
N TRP A 81 -6.29 -9.73 3.80
CA TRP A 81 -7.29 -10.72 3.44
C TRP A 81 -8.04 -10.30 2.20
N GLY A 82 -8.29 -11.28 1.30
CA GLY A 82 -9.14 -11.07 0.15
C GLY A 82 -10.62 -11.11 0.50
N GLN A 83 -11.47 -10.87 -0.48
CA GLN A 83 -12.92 -10.90 -0.30
C GLN A 83 -13.43 -12.29 0.11
N ASN A 84 -12.71 -13.33 -0.26
CA ASN A 84 -13.03 -14.70 0.10
C ASN A 84 -12.47 -15.12 1.45
N LEU A 85 -11.96 -14.17 2.23
CA LEU A 85 -11.36 -14.37 3.55
C LEU A 85 -10.08 -15.21 3.53
N LEU A 86 -9.50 -15.44 2.36
CA LEU A 86 -8.20 -16.09 2.26
C LEU A 86 -7.09 -15.06 2.48
N PHE A 87 -6.02 -15.51 3.13
CA PHE A 87 -4.87 -14.65 3.38
C PHE A 87 -4.19 -14.31 2.05
N HIS A 88 -4.21 -13.04 1.70
CA HIS A 88 -3.62 -12.56 0.46
C HIS A 88 -3.21 -11.10 0.64
N PRO A 89 -1.96 -10.85 1.12
CA PRO A 89 -1.52 -9.48 1.35
C PRO A 89 -1.46 -8.68 0.06
N HIS A 90 -1.94 -7.45 0.15
CA HIS A 90 -1.88 -6.52 -0.97
C HIS A 90 -1.89 -5.09 -0.45
N LEU A 91 -1.27 -4.18 -1.21
CA LEU A 91 -1.20 -2.77 -0.88
C LEU A 91 -2.12 -1.96 -1.79
N HIS A 92 -2.87 -1.07 -1.16
CA HIS A 92 -3.65 -0.05 -1.86
C HIS A 92 -2.95 1.27 -1.80
#